data_6b0947432ce6d9b875a42a93839c7c72
#
_entry.id   6b0947432ce6d9b875a42a93839c7c72
#
_cell.length_a   1.000
_cell.length_b   1.000
_cell.length_c   1.000
_cell.angle_alpha   90.00
_cell.angle_beta   90.00
_cell.angle_gamma   90.00
#
_symmetry.space_group_name_H-M   'P 1'
#
loop_
_entity.id
_entity.type
_entity.pdbx_description
1 polymer ?
#
loop_
_entity_poly.entity_id
_entity_poly.type
_entity_poly.pdbx_seq_one_letter_code
_entity_poly.pdbx_strand_id
1 'polypeptide(L)'
;MNRFIRAEYIYKLTSVNVYVRIRISQEAMSMGFREDVRKVKALADENRLAIMLALQHGEKCGCVLLEELNITQPTLSHHMKILCDSGLVASRKEGKWMHYSLSPEGIASYREMISGYVRCDCEKEETPSACCCK
;
A
#
# COMPACT_ATOMS: atom_id res chain seq x y z
N MET A 1 -15.89 7.10 9.93
CA MET A 1 -16.75 5.90 10.15
C MET A 1 -15.98 4.68 9.68
N ASN A 2 -15.65 3.82 10.64
CA ASN A 2 -14.58 2.82 10.58
C ASN A 2 -14.68 1.80 9.46
N ARG A 3 -13.63 1.71 8.62
CA ARG A 3 -13.39 0.63 7.65
C ARG A 3 -13.30 -0.77 8.32
N PHE A 4 -13.06 -0.85 9.61
CA PHE A 4 -12.95 -2.09 10.40
C PHE A 4 -14.27 -2.87 10.56
N ILE A 5 -15.42 -2.22 10.48
CA ILE A 5 -16.72 -2.90 10.63
C ILE A 5 -17.06 -3.82 9.45
N ARG A 6 -16.39 -3.65 8.30
CA ARG A 6 -16.65 -4.46 7.10
C ARG A 6 -16.02 -5.85 7.10
N ALA A 7 -14.91 -6.06 7.80
CA ALA A 7 -14.24 -7.35 7.84
C ALA A 7 -14.98 -8.35 8.76
N GLU A 8 -15.49 -7.90 9.91
CA GLU A 8 -16.21 -8.79 10.84
C GLU A 8 -17.60 -9.25 10.33
N TYR A 9 -18.19 -8.49 9.40
CA TYR A 9 -19.51 -8.84 8.86
C TYR A 9 -19.46 -9.95 7.81
N ILE A 10 -18.30 -10.22 7.22
CA ILE A 10 -18.15 -11.22 6.16
C ILE A 10 -18.06 -12.64 6.72
N TYR A 11 -17.55 -12.83 7.94
CA TYR A 11 -17.33 -14.15 8.52
C TYR A 11 -18.52 -14.74 9.29
N LYS A 12 -19.53 -13.96 9.61
CA LYS A 12 -20.62 -14.40 10.52
C LYS A 12 -21.86 -14.97 9.85
N LEU A 13 -21.90 -15.17 8.54
CA LEU A 13 -23.07 -15.70 7.84
C LEU A 13 -22.73 -16.92 6.99
N THR A 14 -22.75 -18.04 7.68
CA THR A 14 -22.79 -19.40 7.10
C THR A 14 -23.90 -19.58 6.06
N SER A 15 -23.45 -20.06 4.91
CA SER A 15 -24.12 -21.04 4.02
C SER A 15 -25.50 -20.79 3.43
N VAL A 16 -25.92 -19.63 2.98
CA VAL A 16 -26.96 -19.55 1.91
C VAL A 16 -27.03 -18.11 1.41
N ASN A 17 -26.22 -17.68 0.55
CA ASN A 17 -26.35 -16.46 -0.27
C ASN A 17 -25.01 -15.78 -0.59
N VAL A 18 -23.98 -16.58 -0.77
CA VAL A 18 -22.66 -16.07 -1.20
C VAL A 18 -22.79 -15.34 -2.56
N TYR A 19 -23.61 -15.84 -3.47
CA TYR A 19 -23.76 -15.26 -4.80
C TYR A 19 -24.52 -13.93 -4.87
N VAL A 20 -25.52 -13.72 -4.04
CA VAL A 20 -26.29 -12.46 -4.04
C VAL A 20 -25.54 -11.34 -3.33
N ARG A 21 -24.77 -11.65 -2.29
CA ARG A 21 -23.95 -10.68 -1.57
C ARG A 21 -22.73 -10.23 -2.35
N ILE A 22 -22.15 -11.11 -3.17
CA ILE A 22 -21.05 -10.75 -4.09
C ILE A 22 -21.51 -9.68 -5.09
N ARG A 23 -22.77 -9.69 -5.53
CA ARG A 23 -23.27 -8.73 -6.52
C ARG A 23 -23.51 -7.32 -5.97
N ILE A 24 -24.02 -7.18 -4.76
CA ILE A 24 -24.29 -5.86 -4.13
C ILE A 24 -22.99 -5.22 -3.60
N SER A 25 -22.00 -6.05 -3.26
CA SER A 25 -20.68 -5.59 -2.82
C SER A 25 -19.73 -5.26 -3.98
N GLN A 26 -20.02 -5.69 -5.21
CA GLN A 26 -19.07 -5.61 -6.32
C GLN A 26 -18.73 -4.17 -6.72
N GLU A 27 -19.68 -3.23 -6.69
CA GLU A 27 -19.39 -1.84 -7.05
C GLU A 27 -18.60 -1.10 -5.95
N ALA A 28 -18.98 -1.28 -4.70
CA ALA A 28 -18.26 -0.69 -3.56
C ALA A 28 -16.91 -1.36 -3.28
N MET A 29 -16.82 -2.70 -3.47
CA MET A 29 -15.55 -3.44 -3.41
C MET A 29 -14.62 -3.10 -4.58
N SER A 30 -15.16 -2.88 -5.78
CA SER A 30 -14.34 -2.59 -6.96
C SER A 30 -13.58 -1.26 -6.84
N MET A 31 -14.18 -0.24 -6.21
CA MET A 31 -13.48 1.03 -5.97
C MET A 31 -12.38 0.91 -4.90
N GLY A 32 -12.65 0.20 -3.80
CA GLY A 32 -11.65 -0.06 -2.76
C GLY A 32 -10.47 -0.88 -3.27
N PHE A 33 -10.74 -1.98 -3.97
CA PHE A 33 -9.68 -2.84 -4.52
C PHE A 33 -8.85 -2.15 -5.62
N ARG A 34 -9.44 -1.28 -6.43
CA ARG A 34 -8.67 -0.53 -7.44
C ARG A 34 -7.65 0.41 -6.80
N GLU A 35 -8.04 1.07 -5.73
CA GLU A 35 -7.12 1.94 -4.98
C GLU A 35 -6.03 1.12 -4.28
N ASP A 36 -6.40 0.03 -3.63
CA ASP A 36 -5.47 -0.86 -2.94
C ASP A 36 -4.48 -1.51 -3.92
N VAL A 37 -4.97 -1.99 -5.08
CA VAL A 37 -4.11 -2.50 -6.16
C VAL A 37 -3.15 -1.43 -6.68
N ARG A 38 -3.59 -0.16 -6.79
CA ARG A 38 -2.71 0.95 -7.19
C ARG A 38 -1.57 1.15 -6.18
N LYS A 39 -1.88 1.12 -4.88
CA LYS A 39 -0.89 1.23 -3.80
C LYS A 39 0.10 0.06 -3.82
N VAL A 40 -0.38 -1.17 -4.01
CA VAL A 40 0.49 -2.35 -4.11
C VAL A 40 1.39 -2.26 -5.35
N LYS A 41 0.83 -1.91 -6.50
CA LYS A 41 1.59 -1.70 -7.74
C LYS A 41 2.63 -0.58 -7.62
N ALA A 42 2.39 0.42 -6.77
CA ALA A 42 3.37 1.49 -6.56
C ALA A 42 4.68 0.99 -5.96
N LEU A 43 4.68 -0.11 -5.21
CA LEU A 43 5.89 -0.73 -4.66
C LEU A 43 6.40 -1.94 -5.47
N ALA A 44 5.68 -2.38 -6.50
CA ALA A 44 6.05 -3.52 -7.31
C ALA A 44 7.10 -3.16 -8.39
N ASP A 45 8.22 -2.57 -7.97
CA ASP A 45 9.32 -2.16 -8.84
C ASP A 45 10.58 -1.92 -8.01
N GLU A 46 11.72 -2.43 -8.46
CA GLU A 46 12.99 -2.39 -7.72
C GLU A 46 13.47 -0.96 -7.46
N ASN A 47 13.39 -0.07 -8.46
CA ASN A 47 13.81 1.32 -8.30
C ASN A 47 12.93 2.07 -7.30
N ARG A 48 11.62 1.80 -7.29
CA ARG A 48 10.72 2.42 -6.32
C ARG A 48 10.96 1.92 -4.90
N LEU A 49 11.28 0.63 -4.72
CA LEU A 49 11.70 0.11 -3.42
C LEU A 49 13.02 0.75 -2.97
N ALA A 50 13.99 0.91 -3.88
CA ALA A 50 15.26 1.58 -3.58
C ALA A 50 15.06 3.06 -3.18
N ILE A 51 14.16 3.78 -3.87
CA ILE A 51 13.77 5.14 -3.49
C ILE A 51 13.17 5.17 -2.08
N MET A 52 12.24 4.28 -1.77
CA MET A 52 11.63 4.20 -0.44
C MET A 52 12.68 3.97 0.65
N LEU A 53 13.66 3.09 0.42
CA LEU A 53 14.77 2.85 1.34
C LEU A 53 15.65 4.09 1.51
N ALA A 54 15.98 4.77 0.41
CA ALA A 54 16.79 6.00 0.44
C ALA A 54 16.12 7.11 1.27
N LEU A 55 14.78 7.19 1.22
CA LEU A 55 14.00 8.20 1.95
C LEU A 55 13.74 7.84 3.43
N GLN A 56 14.09 6.65 3.91
CA GLN A 56 13.91 6.27 5.32
C GLN A 56 14.71 7.14 6.29
N HIS A 57 15.82 7.70 5.81
CA HIS A 57 16.71 8.54 6.61
C HIS A 57 16.34 10.03 6.59
N GLY A 58 15.23 10.39 5.98
CA GLY A 58 14.73 11.75 5.92
C GLY A 58 14.50 12.29 4.51
N GLU A 59 14.14 13.56 4.44
CA GLU A 59 13.90 14.27 3.18
C GLU A 59 15.19 14.34 2.35
N LYS A 60 15.09 14.09 1.04
CA LYS A 60 16.19 14.22 0.08
C LYS A 60 15.80 15.04 -1.14
N CYS A 61 16.76 15.79 -1.65
CA CYS A 61 16.65 16.45 -2.96
C CYS A 61 16.66 15.40 -4.08
N GLY A 62 15.94 15.67 -5.16
CA GLY A 62 15.97 14.82 -6.35
C GLY A 62 17.37 14.61 -6.93
N CYS A 63 18.26 15.60 -6.84
CA CYS A 63 19.66 15.47 -7.26
C CYS A 63 20.43 14.41 -6.47
N VAL A 64 20.22 14.33 -5.15
CA VAL A 64 20.85 13.31 -4.30
C VAL A 64 20.34 11.92 -4.64
N LEU A 65 19.03 11.78 -4.90
CA LEU A 65 18.45 10.50 -5.30
C LEU A 65 18.97 10.01 -6.66
N LEU A 66 19.21 10.91 -7.61
CA LEU A 66 19.84 10.57 -8.90
C LEU A 66 21.24 9.98 -8.74
N GLU A 67 22.04 10.59 -7.88
CA GLU A 67 23.43 10.14 -7.61
C GLU A 67 23.42 8.81 -6.84
N GLU A 68 22.64 8.70 -5.75
CA GLU A 68 22.60 7.50 -4.92
C GLU A 68 22.09 6.26 -5.67
N LEU A 69 21.08 6.46 -6.54
CA LEU A 69 20.42 5.34 -7.23
C LEU A 69 21.00 5.10 -8.63
N ASN A 70 21.87 5.96 -9.10
CA ASN A 70 22.48 5.90 -10.45
C ASN A 70 21.43 5.75 -11.57
N ILE A 71 20.36 6.52 -11.51
CA ILE A 71 19.27 6.53 -12.48
C ILE A 71 19.19 7.89 -13.19
N THR A 72 18.52 7.92 -14.34
CA THR A 72 18.34 9.16 -15.10
C THR A 72 17.21 10.03 -14.53
N GLN A 73 17.28 11.34 -14.79
CA GLN A 73 16.23 12.28 -14.36
C GLN A 73 14.81 11.89 -14.84
N PRO A 74 14.59 11.49 -16.12
CA PRO A 74 13.27 11.03 -16.55
C PRO A 74 12.78 9.79 -15.79
N THR A 75 13.70 8.85 -15.51
CA THR A 75 13.38 7.63 -14.74
C THR A 75 12.96 7.98 -13.32
N LEU A 76 13.74 8.83 -12.63
CA LEU A 76 13.39 9.30 -11.28
C LEU A 76 12.01 9.99 -11.29
N SER A 77 11.80 10.93 -12.22
CA SER A 77 10.54 11.68 -12.32
C SER A 77 9.33 10.76 -12.50
N HIS A 78 9.47 9.71 -13.32
CA HIS A 78 8.43 8.72 -13.53
C HIS A 78 8.12 7.94 -12.24
N HIS A 79 9.14 7.43 -11.56
CA HIS A 79 8.95 6.67 -10.32
C HIS A 79 8.40 7.54 -9.19
N MET A 80 8.90 8.78 -9.06
CA MET A 80 8.41 9.72 -8.05
C MET A 80 6.95 10.09 -8.26
N LYS A 81 6.52 10.27 -9.52
CA LYS A 81 5.11 10.52 -9.84
C LYS A 81 4.23 9.38 -9.32
N ILE A 82 4.59 8.13 -9.57
CA ILE A 82 3.82 6.96 -9.12
C ILE A 82 3.77 6.88 -7.59
N LEU A 83 4.89 7.11 -6.91
CA LEU A 83 4.97 7.09 -5.45
C LEU A 83 4.18 8.24 -4.80
N CYS A 84 4.21 9.43 -5.38
CA CYS A 84 3.40 10.57 -4.91
C CYS A 84 1.90 10.34 -5.16
N ASP A 85 1.54 9.83 -6.35
CA ASP A 85 0.13 9.52 -6.69
C ASP A 85 -0.46 8.40 -5.81
N SER A 86 0.39 7.51 -5.29
CA SER A 86 -0.01 6.48 -4.32
C SER A 86 -0.11 6.99 -2.89
N GLY A 87 0.36 8.21 -2.62
CA GLY A 87 0.39 8.82 -1.29
C GLY A 87 1.51 8.33 -0.37
N LEU A 88 2.44 7.49 -0.87
CA LEU A 88 3.56 6.96 -0.06
C LEU A 88 4.68 8.00 0.13
N VAL A 89 4.85 8.89 -0.84
CA VAL A 89 5.87 9.94 -0.84
C VAL A 89 5.21 11.30 -0.98
N ALA A 90 5.68 12.25 -0.21
CA ALA A 90 5.36 13.66 -0.34
C ALA A 90 6.47 14.37 -1.13
N SER A 91 6.10 15.37 -1.92
CA SER A 91 7.04 16.21 -2.65
C SER A 91 6.86 17.67 -2.26
N ARG A 92 7.97 18.38 -2.13
CA ARG A 92 8.01 19.81 -1.82
C ARG A 92 8.95 20.51 -2.80
N LYS A 93 8.48 21.61 -3.37
CA LYS A 93 9.29 22.41 -4.26
C LYS A 93 9.96 23.55 -3.49
N GLU A 94 11.28 23.68 -3.65
CA GLU A 94 12.06 24.76 -3.09
C GLU A 94 12.91 25.40 -4.19
N GLY A 95 12.49 26.57 -4.64
CA GLY A 95 13.07 27.21 -5.82
C GLY A 95 12.94 26.34 -7.08
N LYS A 96 14.07 25.92 -7.62
CA LYS A 96 14.15 25.01 -8.78
C LYS A 96 14.32 23.54 -8.38
N TRP A 97 14.44 23.25 -7.08
CA TRP A 97 14.71 21.91 -6.58
C TRP A 97 13.44 21.25 -6.05
N MET A 98 13.34 19.95 -6.29
CA MET A 98 12.30 19.11 -5.72
C MET A 98 12.87 18.28 -4.58
N HIS A 99 12.22 18.36 -3.43
CA HIS A 99 12.51 17.57 -2.24
C HIS A 99 11.43 16.52 -2.03
N TYR A 100 11.84 15.34 -1.63
CA TYR A 100 10.97 14.20 -1.44
C TYR A 100 11.16 13.62 -0.04
N SER A 101 10.06 13.24 0.59
CA SER A 101 10.05 12.60 1.91
C SER A 101 8.98 11.50 1.96
N LEU A 102 9.14 10.54 2.86
CA LEU A 102 8.08 9.56 3.12
C LEU A 102 6.88 10.27 3.75
N SER A 103 5.66 9.90 3.34
CA SER A 103 4.43 10.35 3.96
C SER A 103 4.06 9.45 5.14
N PRO A 104 4.10 9.91 6.40
CA PRO A 104 3.74 9.09 7.56
C PRO A 104 2.31 8.55 7.46
N GLU A 105 1.37 9.39 7.01
CA GLU A 105 -0.03 9.01 6.83
C GLU A 105 -0.19 7.99 5.72
N GLY A 106 0.52 8.16 4.60
CA GLY A 106 0.52 7.23 3.48
C GLY A 106 1.08 5.86 3.87
N ILE A 107 2.19 5.85 4.61
CA ILE A 107 2.80 4.61 5.14
C ILE A 107 1.86 3.91 6.12
N ALA A 108 1.23 4.64 7.04
CA ALA A 108 0.27 4.07 8.00
C ALA A 108 -0.93 3.45 7.27
N SER A 109 -1.51 4.16 6.30
CA SER A 109 -2.62 3.67 5.48
C SER A 109 -2.24 2.43 4.67
N TYR A 110 -1.00 2.37 4.14
CA TYR A 110 -0.50 1.21 3.41
C TYR A 110 -0.35 -0.01 4.31
N ARG A 111 0.24 0.16 5.50
CA ARG A 111 0.38 -0.92 6.49
C ARG A 111 -0.97 -1.49 6.90
N GLU A 112 -1.94 -0.65 7.19
CA GLU A 112 -3.29 -1.05 7.56
C GLU A 112 -3.95 -1.84 6.42
N MET A 113 -3.84 -1.36 5.19
CA MET A 113 -4.37 -2.03 4.01
C MET A 113 -3.77 -3.43 3.84
N ILE A 114 -2.43 -3.55 3.83
CA ILE A 114 -1.75 -4.84 3.67
C ILE A 114 -2.07 -5.78 4.82
N SER A 115 -2.08 -5.29 6.07
CA SER A 115 -2.45 -6.08 7.25
C SER A 115 -3.84 -6.71 7.11
N GLY A 116 -4.78 -6.01 6.45
CA GLY A 116 -6.11 -6.54 6.16
C GLY A 116 -6.11 -7.72 5.19
N TYR A 117 -5.16 -7.75 4.24
CA TYR A 117 -5.07 -8.84 3.24
C TYR A 117 -4.24 -10.04 3.71
N VAL A 118 -3.25 -9.82 4.58
CA VAL A 118 -2.33 -10.89 5.02
C VAL A 118 -2.61 -11.40 6.41
N ARG A 119 -3.74 -11.01 6.99
CA ARG A 119 -4.16 -11.48 8.30
C ARG A 119 -4.48 -12.97 8.28
N CYS A 120 -3.85 -13.74 9.14
CA CYS A 120 -4.19 -15.14 9.41
C CYS A 120 -4.95 -15.24 10.73
N ASP A 121 -6.16 -15.79 10.70
CA ASP A 121 -6.97 -15.97 11.91
C ASP A 121 -6.53 -17.20 12.74
N CYS A 122 -5.48 -17.91 12.31
CA CYS A 122 -4.94 -19.08 13.03
C CYS A 122 -4.19 -18.73 14.33
N GLU A 123 -3.91 -17.45 14.60
CA GLU A 123 -3.16 -17.04 15.80
C GLU A 123 -3.97 -17.11 17.12
N LYS A 124 -5.25 -17.51 17.06
CA LYS A 124 -6.14 -17.53 18.25
C LYS A 124 -6.27 -18.87 18.93
N GLU A 125 -5.65 -19.93 18.43
CA GLU A 125 -5.65 -21.23 19.10
C GLU A 125 -4.22 -21.65 19.44
N GLU A 126 -3.94 -21.76 20.75
CA GLU A 126 -2.67 -22.22 21.34
C GLU A 126 -2.30 -23.67 21.01
N THR A 127 -2.80 -24.25 19.93
CA THR A 127 -2.48 -25.61 19.51
C THR A 127 -1.82 -25.63 18.14
N PRO A 128 -0.57 -26.15 18.02
CA PRO A 128 0.20 -26.14 16.77
C PRO A 128 -0.35 -27.07 15.66
N SER A 129 -1.52 -27.68 15.84
CA SER A 129 -2.01 -28.74 14.94
C SER A 129 -3.10 -28.34 13.96
N ALA A 130 -3.54 -27.07 13.97
CA ALA A 130 -4.62 -26.60 13.10
C ALA A 130 -4.17 -25.53 12.08
N CYS A 131 -3.02 -25.74 11.44
CA CYS A 131 -2.66 -24.89 10.30
C CYS A 131 -3.45 -25.36 9.07
N CYS A 132 -4.43 -24.55 8.60
CA CYS A 132 -5.24 -24.78 7.42
C CYS A 132 -4.48 -24.62 6.09
N CYS A 133 -3.15 -24.67 6.11
CA CYS A 133 -2.30 -24.66 4.93
C CYS A 133 -2.05 -26.07 4.43
N LYS A 134 -3.05 -26.68 3.80
CA LYS A 134 -2.89 -27.85 2.94
C LYS A 134 -3.34 -27.53 1.54
#